data_392b9d698ea94ab65ea38e0b5c542821
#
_entry.id   392b9d698ea94ab65ea38e0b5c542821
#
_cell.length_a   1.000
_cell.length_b   1.000
_cell.length_c   1.000
_cell.angle_alpha   90.00
_cell.angle_beta   90.00
_cell.angle_gamma   90.00
#
_symmetry.space_group_name_H-M   'P 1'
#
loop_
_entity.id
_entity.type
_entity.pdbx_description
1 polymer ?
#
loop_
_entity_poly.entity_id
_entity_poly.type
_entity_poly.pdbx_seq_one_letter_code
_entity_poly.pdbx_strand_id
1 'polypeptide(L)'
;MKIKSVKDVEQIGRQHSRVLYTPDTVKVNIGMASCGIAAGAQDAFDSAIEKYPGNNGVNIHRTGCIGFCEMEPLVEILQSGGPRIIYKKITADRIERVIEGYCNSDFDLKLILGQMQDPRNLLENDIENPLAGQEPIDGIPVLEDIPFYGNQVKVAMRNCGYIDPDSIEEYFARKGYVAFLTALSEMKPAEIVDIIKASGLRGRGGGGFPTGIKWETCARHSGERFVICNADEGDPGAYMDRSILEGDPHTVLEGMLIAALAIGSQQGFVYVRNEYPLAVKRLVTAIKQAKEHGLLGDNIAGSDFSFDIKISTGAGAFVCGESTALMASLEGNVGRPRAKYVHTVEKGFRNNPSNLNNVETYANV
;
A
#
# COMPACT_ATOMS: atom_id res chain seq x y z
N MET A 1 4.04 20.09 5.07
CA MET A 1 2.84 20.90 5.44
C MET A 1 1.95 20.04 6.34
N LYS A 2 1.33 20.60 7.38
CA LYS A 2 0.35 19.85 8.18
C LYS A 2 -0.99 19.82 7.46
N ILE A 3 -1.53 18.62 7.29
CA ILE A 3 -2.86 18.38 6.70
C ILE A 3 -3.95 18.71 7.73
N LYS A 4 -4.98 19.44 7.32
CA LYS A 4 -6.13 19.79 8.17
C LYS A 4 -7.47 19.41 7.52
N SER A 5 -7.48 19.15 6.23
CA SER A 5 -8.71 18.88 5.48
C SER A 5 -8.44 18.05 4.23
N VAL A 6 -9.51 17.53 3.64
CA VAL A 6 -9.48 16.88 2.31
C VAL A 6 -8.88 17.81 1.25
N LYS A 7 -9.19 19.11 1.31
CA LYS A 7 -8.68 20.10 0.33
C LYS A 7 -7.15 20.20 0.32
N ASP A 8 -6.50 20.05 1.49
CA ASP A 8 -5.04 20.08 1.58
C ASP A 8 -4.43 18.88 0.87
N VAL A 9 -5.00 17.68 1.08
CA VAL A 9 -4.59 16.44 0.40
C VAL A 9 -4.79 16.56 -1.10
N GLU A 10 -5.96 17.02 -1.55
CA GLU A 10 -6.25 17.21 -2.97
C GLU A 10 -5.33 18.24 -3.64
N GLN A 11 -4.95 19.29 -2.92
CA GLN A 11 -4.03 20.31 -3.44
C GLN A 11 -2.64 19.70 -3.67
N ILE A 12 -2.09 18.97 -2.70
CA ILE A 12 -0.80 18.29 -2.82
C ILE A 12 -0.89 17.20 -3.90
N GLY A 13 -1.96 16.41 -3.86
CA GLY A 13 -2.20 15.33 -4.82
C GLY A 13 -2.21 15.84 -6.26
N ARG A 14 -2.90 16.97 -6.54
CA ARG A 14 -2.91 17.59 -7.87
C ARG A 14 -1.53 18.03 -8.35
N GLN A 15 -0.66 18.49 -7.46
CA GLN A 15 0.71 18.85 -7.82
C GLN A 15 1.55 17.61 -8.17
N HIS A 16 1.32 16.49 -7.48
CA HIS A 16 2.09 15.25 -7.68
C HIS A 16 1.45 14.30 -8.73
N SER A 17 0.17 14.46 -9.07
CA SER A 17 -0.46 13.66 -10.13
C SER A 17 0.24 13.81 -11.48
N ARG A 18 0.81 15.00 -11.75
CA ARG A 18 1.62 15.24 -12.95
C ARG A 18 2.86 14.33 -13.00
N VAL A 19 3.53 14.13 -11.86
CA VAL A 19 4.70 13.24 -11.77
C VAL A 19 4.31 11.79 -11.98
N LEU A 20 3.10 11.39 -11.59
CA LEU A 20 2.61 10.02 -11.74
C LEU A 20 2.17 9.69 -13.18
N TYR A 21 1.50 10.63 -13.85
CA TYR A 21 0.79 10.33 -15.08
C TYR A 21 1.41 10.97 -16.31
N THR A 22 1.87 12.21 -16.20
CA THR A 22 2.38 13.02 -17.30
C THR A 22 3.64 13.79 -16.90
N PRO A 23 4.72 13.10 -16.49
CA PRO A 23 5.94 13.76 -16.04
C PRO A 23 6.60 14.54 -17.20
N ASP A 24 7.11 15.74 -16.89
CA ASP A 24 7.77 16.60 -17.88
C ASP A 24 9.09 16.01 -18.41
N THR A 25 9.72 15.15 -17.63
CA THR A 25 10.95 14.41 -17.96
C THR A 25 10.66 12.92 -18.00
N VAL A 26 11.55 12.13 -18.59
CA VAL A 26 11.41 10.67 -18.58
C VAL A 26 11.43 10.17 -17.14
N LYS A 27 10.36 9.51 -16.72
CA LYS A 27 10.26 8.82 -15.42
C LYS A 27 10.49 7.33 -15.62
N VAL A 28 11.39 6.77 -14.82
CA VAL A 28 11.74 5.34 -14.84
C VAL A 28 11.37 4.78 -13.47
N ASN A 29 10.36 3.92 -13.42
CA ASN A 29 9.89 3.24 -12.22
C ASN A 29 10.48 1.83 -12.20
N ILE A 30 11.26 1.48 -11.19
CA ILE A 30 11.86 0.15 -11.03
C ILE A 30 11.16 -0.58 -9.91
N GLY A 31 10.72 -1.80 -10.16
CA GLY A 31 10.04 -2.67 -9.19
C GLY A 31 10.97 -3.10 -8.07
N MET A 32 10.89 -2.45 -6.90
CA MET A 32 11.78 -2.63 -5.76
C MET A 32 11.06 -3.29 -4.56
N ALA A 33 10.13 -4.20 -4.85
CA ALA A 33 9.62 -5.14 -3.86
C ALA A 33 10.58 -6.34 -3.70
N SER A 34 10.38 -7.16 -2.68
CA SER A 34 11.26 -8.29 -2.37
C SER A 34 11.49 -9.24 -3.57
N CYS A 35 10.46 -9.47 -4.41
CA CYS A 35 10.59 -10.29 -5.62
C CYS A 35 11.51 -9.63 -6.67
N GLY A 36 11.37 -8.33 -6.92
CA GLY A 36 12.22 -7.58 -7.84
C GLY A 36 13.68 -7.55 -7.37
N ILE A 37 13.90 -7.25 -6.08
CA ILE A 37 15.23 -7.22 -5.47
C ILE A 37 15.90 -8.59 -5.58
N ALA A 38 15.19 -9.66 -5.27
CA ALA A 38 15.70 -11.04 -5.39
C ALA A 38 16.03 -11.44 -6.85
N ALA A 39 15.38 -10.79 -7.85
CA ALA A 39 15.64 -10.98 -9.26
C ALA A 39 16.75 -10.05 -9.82
N GLY A 40 17.34 -9.14 -9.00
CA GLY A 40 18.42 -8.23 -9.40
C GLY A 40 17.99 -6.78 -9.65
N ALA A 41 16.78 -6.37 -9.21
CA ALA A 41 16.31 -5.00 -9.38
C ALA A 41 17.17 -3.96 -8.63
N GLN A 42 17.82 -4.34 -7.51
CA GLN A 42 18.71 -3.43 -6.80
C GLN A 42 19.92 -3.03 -7.66
N ASP A 43 20.55 -4.01 -8.31
CA ASP A 43 21.70 -3.74 -9.18
C ASP A 43 21.30 -2.87 -10.40
N ALA A 44 20.11 -3.14 -10.97
CA ALA A 44 19.55 -2.33 -12.06
C ALA A 44 19.26 -0.89 -11.60
N PHE A 45 18.70 -0.73 -10.40
CA PHE A 45 18.43 0.58 -9.80
C PHE A 45 19.71 1.37 -9.57
N ASP A 46 20.73 0.75 -8.96
CA ASP A 46 22.02 1.40 -8.65
C ASP A 46 22.73 1.81 -9.95
N SER A 47 22.74 0.95 -10.97
CA SER A 47 23.28 1.25 -12.31
C SER A 47 22.54 2.44 -12.96
N ALA A 48 21.22 2.49 -12.86
CA ALA A 48 20.42 3.60 -13.40
C ALA A 48 20.73 4.93 -12.68
N ILE A 49 20.84 4.93 -11.35
CA ILE A 49 21.19 6.12 -10.56
C ILE A 49 22.60 6.61 -10.88
N GLU A 50 23.57 5.71 -11.05
CA GLU A 50 24.94 6.07 -11.41
C GLU A 50 25.01 6.74 -12.79
N LYS A 51 24.26 6.19 -13.78
CA LYS A 51 24.24 6.72 -15.14
C LYS A 51 23.47 8.02 -15.29
N TYR A 52 22.36 8.17 -14.54
CA TYR A 52 21.48 9.35 -14.61
C TYR A 52 21.42 10.09 -13.27
N PRO A 53 22.56 10.68 -12.80
CA PRO A 53 22.59 11.39 -11.53
C PRO A 53 21.80 12.70 -11.64
N GLY A 54 20.75 12.82 -10.83
CA GLY A 54 20.03 14.06 -10.56
C GLY A 54 19.51 14.83 -11.79
N ASN A 55 18.25 14.68 -12.14
CA ASN A 55 17.46 15.52 -13.09
C ASN A 55 18.06 15.84 -14.48
N ASN A 56 18.91 14.98 -15.01
CA ASN A 56 19.45 15.11 -16.38
C ASN A 56 18.45 14.65 -17.46
N GLY A 57 17.17 15.01 -17.29
CA GLY A 57 16.09 14.60 -18.22
C GLY A 57 15.51 13.21 -17.95
N VAL A 58 16.12 12.42 -17.04
CA VAL A 58 15.63 11.10 -16.61
C VAL A 58 15.58 11.04 -15.09
N ASN A 59 14.44 10.67 -14.54
CA ASN A 59 14.23 10.52 -13.11
C ASN A 59 13.98 9.06 -12.75
N ILE A 60 14.78 8.52 -11.83
CA ILE A 60 14.69 7.13 -11.39
C ILE A 60 13.90 7.06 -10.08
N HIS A 61 12.86 6.23 -10.07
CA HIS A 61 11.96 6.02 -8.93
C HIS A 61 11.83 4.53 -8.58
N ARG A 62 11.38 4.26 -7.37
CA ARG A 62 11.05 2.93 -6.88
C ARG A 62 9.53 2.72 -6.93
N THR A 63 9.12 1.47 -7.17
CA THR A 63 7.71 1.08 -7.03
C THR A 63 7.58 -0.26 -6.34
N GLY A 64 6.35 -0.61 -5.91
CA GLY A 64 6.02 -1.95 -5.45
C GLY A 64 5.86 -2.94 -6.60
N CYS A 65 5.59 -4.20 -6.27
CA CYS A 65 5.33 -5.25 -7.25
C CYS A 65 3.91 -5.14 -7.81
N ILE A 66 3.75 -5.27 -9.13
CA ILE A 66 2.43 -5.32 -9.79
C ILE A 66 1.78 -6.70 -9.75
N GLY A 67 2.42 -7.70 -9.13
CA GLY A 67 1.96 -9.08 -9.08
C GLY A 67 2.54 -9.98 -10.16
N PHE A 68 3.35 -9.46 -11.09
CA PHE A 68 3.94 -10.19 -12.20
C PHE A 68 5.36 -10.70 -11.87
N CYS A 69 5.52 -11.37 -10.72
CA CYS A 69 6.82 -11.75 -10.13
C CYS A 69 7.70 -12.58 -11.08
N GLU A 70 7.11 -13.39 -11.97
CA GLU A 70 7.86 -14.17 -12.98
C GLU A 70 8.63 -13.28 -13.96
N MET A 71 8.15 -12.08 -14.20
CA MET A 71 8.70 -11.14 -15.17
C MET A 71 9.69 -10.13 -14.57
N GLU A 72 9.95 -10.20 -13.26
CA GLU A 72 10.91 -9.34 -12.58
C GLU A 72 12.37 -9.55 -13.05
N PRO A 73 13.24 -8.54 -13.00
CA PRO A 73 12.95 -7.16 -12.61
C PRO A 73 12.10 -6.43 -13.65
N LEU A 74 11.07 -5.74 -13.17
CA LEU A 74 10.19 -4.92 -14.02
C LEU A 74 10.65 -3.46 -13.97
N VAL A 75 10.61 -2.82 -15.13
CA VAL A 75 10.91 -1.39 -15.29
C VAL A 75 9.82 -0.76 -16.13
N GLU A 76 9.14 0.24 -15.60
CA GLU A 76 8.20 1.05 -16.33
C GLU A 76 8.87 2.37 -16.73
N ILE A 77 8.70 2.79 -17.97
CA ILE A 77 9.18 4.08 -18.46
C ILE A 77 8.03 4.85 -19.09
N LEU A 78 7.93 6.14 -18.71
CA LEU A 78 6.88 7.03 -19.18
C LEU A 78 7.38 8.47 -19.27
N GLN A 79 6.74 9.26 -20.15
CA GLN A 79 6.90 10.69 -20.30
C GLN A 79 5.61 11.32 -20.82
N SER A 80 5.39 12.59 -20.54
CA SER A 80 4.23 13.34 -21.05
C SER A 80 4.16 13.28 -22.58
N GLY A 81 3.00 12.88 -23.11
CA GLY A 81 2.76 12.73 -24.55
C GLY A 81 3.41 11.49 -25.18
N GLY A 82 4.17 10.71 -24.41
CA GLY A 82 4.77 9.44 -24.84
C GLY A 82 4.01 8.22 -24.33
N PRO A 83 4.36 7.02 -24.83
CA PRO A 83 3.77 5.78 -24.38
C PRO A 83 4.20 5.46 -22.94
N ARG A 84 3.39 4.67 -22.24
CA ARG A 84 3.72 4.10 -20.94
C ARG A 84 4.07 2.63 -21.11
N ILE A 85 5.37 2.31 -21.08
CA ILE A 85 5.89 0.98 -21.44
C ILE A 85 6.45 0.27 -20.23
N ILE A 86 6.08 -0.99 -20.05
CA ILE A 86 6.62 -1.87 -19.01
C ILE A 86 7.57 -2.88 -19.65
N TYR A 87 8.80 -2.87 -19.19
CA TYR A 87 9.86 -3.80 -19.59
C TYR A 87 10.02 -4.92 -18.54
N LYS A 88 10.43 -6.10 -19.01
CA LYS A 88 10.61 -7.33 -18.22
C LYS A 88 12.05 -7.83 -18.22
N LYS A 89 12.45 -8.52 -17.14
CA LYS A 89 13.79 -9.13 -17.03
C LYS A 89 14.92 -8.12 -17.22
N ILE A 90 14.76 -6.91 -16.65
CA ILE A 90 15.74 -5.85 -16.81
C ILE A 90 16.78 -5.92 -15.72
N THR A 91 17.94 -6.40 -16.10
CA THR A 91 19.17 -6.50 -15.29
C THR A 91 20.02 -5.24 -15.45
N ALA A 92 21.04 -5.06 -14.60
CA ALA A 92 21.94 -3.89 -14.62
C ALA A 92 22.58 -3.63 -15.99
N ASP A 93 22.92 -4.68 -16.75
CA ASP A 93 23.49 -4.59 -18.09
C ASP A 93 22.49 -4.15 -19.17
N ARG A 94 21.19 -4.15 -18.87
CA ARG A 94 20.10 -3.82 -19.83
C ARG A 94 19.44 -2.49 -19.55
N ILE A 95 19.53 -1.97 -18.32
CA ILE A 95 18.77 -0.80 -17.88
C ILE A 95 19.07 0.46 -18.71
N GLU A 96 20.35 0.73 -19.00
CA GLU A 96 20.76 1.86 -19.81
C GLU A 96 20.17 1.75 -21.22
N ARG A 97 20.29 0.58 -21.85
CA ARG A 97 19.79 0.33 -23.21
C ARG A 97 18.29 0.57 -23.34
N VAL A 98 17.48 0.13 -22.35
CA VAL A 98 16.03 0.32 -22.44
C VAL A 98 15.62 1.77 -22.21
N ILE A 99 16.34 2.52 -21.34
CA ILE A 99 16.11 3.95 -21.14
C ILE A 99 16.46 4.74 -22.40
N GLU A 100 17.63 4.50 -23.00
CA GLU A 100 18.06 5.15 -24.24
C GLU A 100 17.13 4.79 -25.41
N GLY A 101 16.74 3.51 -25.52
CA GLY A 101 15.78 3.04 -26.51
C GLY A 101 14.43 3.75 -26.40
N TYR A 102 13.92 3.94 -25.16
CA TYR A 102 12.69 4.69 -24.94
C TYR A 102 12.83 6.16 -25.38
N CYS A 103 13.92 6.82 -24.99
CA CYS A 103 14.18 8.22 -25.36
C CYS A 103 14.30 8.44 -26.88
N ASN A 104 14.80 7.45 -27.62
CA ASN A 104 15.00 7.51 -29.07
C ASN A 104 13.86 6.85 -29.87
N SER A 105 12.79 6.35 -29.22
CA SER A 105 11.71 5.57 -29.84
C SER A 105 12.21 4.30 -30.56
N ASP A 106 13.31 3.72 -30.08
CA ASP A 106 13.91 2.46 -30.54
C ASP A 106 13.67 1.34 -29.52
N PHE A 107 12.51 0.71 -29.61
CA PHE A 107 12.01 -0.23 -28.63
C PHE A 107 12.50 -1.67 -28.88
N ASP A 108 13.23 -2.26 -27.92
CA ASP A 108 13.53 -3.70 -27.95
C ASP A 108 12.29 -4.53 -27.53
N LEU A 109 11.51 -4.94 -28.53
CA LEU A 109 10.25 -5.68 -28.33
C LEU A 109 10.43 -6.97 -27.52
N LYS A 110 11.61 -7.56 -27.46
CA LYS A 110 11.89 -8.79 -26.68
C LYS A 110 11.90 -8.52 -25.17
N LEU A 111 12.26 -7.31 -24.79
CA LEU A 111 12.32 -6.88 -23.38
C LEU A 111 11.03 -6.23 -22.92
N ILE A 112 10.07 -5.97 -23.80
CA ILE A 112 8.80 -5.36 -23.44
C ILE A 112 7.84 -6.42 -22.92
N LEU A 113 7.17 -6.12 -21.80
CA LEU A 113 6.02 -6.86 -21.29
C LEU A 113 4.74 -6.36 -21.96
N GLY A 114 4.53 -5.04 -21.97
CA GLY A 114 3.38 -4.41 -22.58
C GLY A 114 3.39 -2.89 -22.45
N GLN A 115 2.43 -2.25 -23.10
CA GLN A 115 2.12 -0.83 -22.94
C GLN A 115 0.79 -0.67 -22.21
N MET A 116 0.69 0.35 -21.36
CA MET A 116 -0.50 0.63 -20.57
C MET A 116 -1.39 1.67 -21.26
N GLN A 117 -2.70 1.46 -21.24
CA GLN A 117 -3.69 2.38 -21.81
C GLN A 117 -4.50 3.15 -20.76
N ASP A 118 -4.65 2.61 -19.56
CA ASP A 118 -5.33 3.28 -18.47
C ASP A 118 -4.61 3.09 -17.13
N PRO A 119 -3.87 4.09 -16.62
CA PRO A 119 -3.15 3.99 -15.36
C PRO A 119 -4.02 4.28 -14.13
N ARG A 120 -5.31 4.60 -14.30
CA ARG A 120 -6.20 4.93 -13.18
C ARG A 120 -6.50 3.71 -12.32
N ASN A 121 -6.75 3.95 -11.05
CA ASN A 121 -7.27 2.92 -10.14
C ASN A 121 -8.79 3.04 -9.97
N LEU A 122 -9.38 2.12 -9.19
CA LEU A 122 -10.81 2.04 -8.94
C LEU A 122 -11.44 3.29 -8.28
N LEU A 123 -10.63 4.13 -7.62
CA LEU A 123 -11.09 5.34 -6.92
C LEU A 123 -11.01 6.59 -7.81
N GLU A 124 -10.50 6.47 -9.02
CA GLU A 124 -10.19 7.58 -9.92
C GLU A 124 -11.13 7.65 -11.14
N ASN A 125 -12.33 7.07 -11.02
CA ASN A 125 -13.32 7.07 -12.11
C ASN A 125 -13.88 8.47 -12.46
N ASP A 126 -13.68 9.45 -11.59
CA ASP A 126 -14.11 10.85 -11.76
C ASP A 126 -13.04 11.72 -12.45
N ILE A 127 -11.84 11.21 -12.68
CA ILE A 127 -10.81 11.90 -13.47
C ILE A 127 -10.74 11.33 -14.89
N GLU A 128 -10.41 12.19 -15.85
CA GLU A 128 -10.17 11.78 -17.22
C GLU A 128 -8.94 10.88 -17.30
N ASN A 129 -8.99 9.86 -18.17
CA ASN A 129 -7.83 9.01 -18.41
C ASN A 129 -6.68 9.86 -18.96
N PRO A 130 -5.52 9.95 -18.27
CA PRO A 130 -4.40 10.79 -18.71
C PRO A 130 -3.74 10.31 -20.02
N LEU A 131 -4.05 9.09 -20.45
CA LEU A 131 -3.59 8.52 -21.74
C LEU A 131 -4.69 8.50 -22.80
N ALA A 132 -5.85 9.15 -22.55
CA ALA A 132 -6.95 9.20 -23.52
C ALA A 132 -6.48 9.78 -24.86
N GLY A 133 -6.85 9.09 -25.94
CA GLY A 133 -6.49 9.51 -27.31
C GLY A 133 -5.07 9.14 -27.75
N GLN A 134 -4.29 8.46 -26.92
CA GLN A 134 -3.03 7.87 -27.37
C GLN A 134 -3.30 6.52 -28.03
N GLU A 135 -2.87 6.38 -29.29
CA GLU A 135 -2.96 5.11 -29.99
C GLU A 135 -1.86 4.16 -29.51
N PRO A 136 -2.18 2.87 -29.32
CA PRO A 136 -1.18 1.86 -29.01
C PRO A 136 -0.10 1.77 -30.09
N ILE A 137 1.14 1.55 -29.68
CA ILE A 137 2.24 1.29 -30.61
C ILE A 137 2.09 -0.11 -31.19
N ASP A 138 2.09 -0.20 -32.51
CA ASP A 138 2.01 -1.48 -33.23
C ASP A 138 3.13 -2.44 -32.80
N GLY A 139 2.76 -3.71 -32.57
CA GLY A 139 3.69 -4.75 -32.18
C GLY A 139 4.02 -4.80 -30.67
N ILE A 140 3.56 -3.83 -29.86
CA ILE A 140 3.67 -3.87 -28.41
C ILE A 140 2.32 -4.31 -27.81
N PRO A 141 2.26 -5.43 -27.06
CA PRO A 141 1.02 -5.86 -26.42
C PRO A 141 0.44 -4.79 -25.48
N VAL A 142 -0.87 -4.60 -25.50
CA VAL A 142 -1.56 -3.80 -24.49
C VAL A 142 -1.60 -4.61 -23.19
N LEU A 143 -1.17 -4.02 -22.08
CA LEU A 143 -1.03 -4.71 -20.80
C LEU A 143 -2.37 -5.26 -20.30
N GLU A 144 -3.44 -4.50 -20.48
CA GLU A 144 -4.80 -4.82 -20.11
C GLU A 144 -5.37 -6.01 -20.91
N ASP A 145 -4.81 -6.30 -22.11
CA ASP A 145 -5.18 -7.44 -22.94
C ASP A 145 -4.40 -8.73 -22.58
N ILE A 146 -3.36 -8.63 -21.76
CA ILE A 146 -2.62 -9.79 -21.27
C ILE A 146 -3.52 -10.53 -20.27
N PRO A 147 -3.93 -11.81 -20.52
CA PRO A 147 -4.93 -12.49 -19.69
C PRO A 147 -4.59 -12.57 -18.20
N PHE A 148 -3.30 -12.71 -17.87
CA PHE A 148 -2.86 -12.71 -16.47
C PHE A 148 -3.09 -11.36 -15.77
N TYR A 149 -2.96 -10.25 -16.47
CA TYR A 149 -3.13 -8.91 -15.91
C TYR A 149 -4.56 -8.40 -16.04
N GLY A 150 -5.13 -8.43 -17.25
CA GLY A 150 -6.43 -7.83 -17.57
C GLY A 150 -7.63 -8.51 -16.90
N ASN A 151 -7.49 -9.80 -16.53
CA ASN A 151 -8.54 -10.50 -15.78
C ASN A 151 -8.53 -10.22 -14.28
N GLN A 152 -7.61 -9.38 -13.76
CA GLN A 152 -7.53 -9.03 -12.35
C GLN A 152 -8.20 -7.69 -12.07
N VAL A 153 -9.01 -7.65 -11.00
CA VAL A 153 -9.51 -6.40 -10.41
C VAL A 153 -8.68 -6.10 -9.17
N LYS A 154 -7.75 -5.15 -9.27
CA LYS A 154 -6.82 -4.80 -8.20
C LYS A 154 -7.47 -3.83 -7.21
N VAL A 155 -7.95 -4.33 -6.07
CA VAL A 155 -8.52 -3.51 -5.00
C VAL A 155 -7.45 -3.18 -3.96
N ALA A 156 -6.95 -4.17 -3.22
CA ALA A 156 -5.94 -3.96 -2.18
C ALA A 156 -4.58 -3.51 -2.73
N MET A 157 -4.22 -3.95 -3.95
CA MET A 157 -2.97 -3.60 -4.62
C MET A 157 -3.14 -2.51 -5.70
N ARG A 158 -4.16 -1.67 -5.60
CA ARG A 158 -4.51 -0.67 -6.62
C ARG A 158 -3.40 0.33 -6.95
N ASN A 159 -2.52 0.60 -5.99
CA ASN A 159 -1.41 1.55 -6.13
C ASN A 159 -0.05 0.87 -6.32
N CYS A 160 0.05 -0.44 -6.07
CA CYS A 160 1.31 -1.18 -6.19
C CYS A 160 1.82 -1.15 -7.64
N GLY A 161 3.08 -0.73 -7.83
CA GLY A 161 3.69 -0.56 -9.14
C GLY A 161 3.49 0.83 -9.75
N TYR A 162 2.65 1.68 -9.17
CA TYR A 162 2.36 3.02 -9.68
C TYR A 162 3.00 4.13 -8.84
N ILE A 163 2.99 3.98 -7.51
CA ILE A 163 3.53 4.97 -6.57
C ILE A 163 4.90 4.54 -6.04
N ASP A 164 5.71 5.52 -5.66
CA ASP A 164 6.86 5.28 -4.80
C ASP A 164 6.36 5.05 -3.36
N PRO A 165 6.59 3.85 -2.79
CA PRO A 165 6.12 3.55 -1.43
C PRO A 165 6.80 4.39 -0.33
N ASP A 166 7.85 5.14 -0.67
CA ASP A 166 8.50 6.10 0.21
C ASP A 166 7.98 7.55 0.02
N SER A 167 6.92 7.77 -0.80
CA SER A 167 6.32 9.09 -1.04
C SER A 167 4.84 9.13 -0.64
N ILE A 168 4.53 9.81 0.45
CA ILE A 168 3.14 10.07 0.87
C ILE A 168 2.41 10.99 -0.13
N GLU A 169 3.15 11.86 -0.82
CA GLU A 169 2.59 12.78 -1.81
C GLU A 169 2.05 12.03 -3.03
N GLU A 170 2.74 10.97 -3.48
CA GLU A 170 2.22 10.10 -4.54
C GLU A 170 0.99 9.31 -4.07
N TYR A 171 0.91 8.94 -2.79
CA TYR A 171 -0.30 8.37 -2.22
C TYR A 171 -1.46 9.39 -2.18
N PHE A 172 -1.19 10.66 -1.83
CA PHE A 172 -2.19 11.73 -1.93
C PHE A 172 -2.68 11.94 -3.37
N ALA A 173 -1.78 11.84 -4.36
CA ALA A 173 -2.14 11.95 -5.77
C ALA A 173 -3.10 10.84 -6.23
N ARG A 174 -3.12 9.70 -5.54
CA ARG A 174 -4.03 8.56 -5.73
C ARG A 174 -5.24 8.59 -4.76
N LYS A 175 -5.63 9.78 -4.27
CA LYS A 175 -6.72 10.02 -3.30
C LYS A 175 -6.51 9.41 -1.91
N GLY A 176 -5.27 9.09 -1.56
CA GLY A 176 -4.97 8.59 -0.22
C GLY A 176 -5.32 9.58 0.88
N TYR A 177 -5.77 9.07 2.03
CA TYR A 177 -6.26 9.79 3.20
C TYR A 177 -7.53 10.64 2.98
N VAL A 178 -8.10 10.70 1.79
CA VAL A 178 -9.36 11.40 1.54
C VAL A 178 -10.51 10.74 2.30
N ALA A 179 -10.59 9.41 2.26
CA ALA A 179 -11.64 8.66 2.96
C ALA A 179 -11.55 8.85 4.48
N PHE A 180 -10.35 8.77 5.06
CA PHE A 180 -10.14 9.00 6.47
C PHE A 180 -10.54 10.43 6.91
N LEU A 181 -10.09 11.45 6.17
CA LEU A 181 -10.39 12.85 6.52
C LEU A 181 -11.87 13.17 6.36
N THR A 182 -12.54 12.59 5.37
CA THR A 182 -13.99 12.68 5.21
C THR A 182 -14.71 12.04 6.41
N ALA A 183 -14.29 10.83 6.78
CA ALA A 183 -14.87 10.14 7.93
C ALA A 183 -14.65 10.94 9.24
N LEU A 184 -13.46 11.52 9.42
CA LEU A 184 -13.11 12.31 10.60
C LEU A 184 -13.96 13.59 10.74
N SER A 185 -14.26 14.27 9.60
CA SER A 185 -14.95 15.56 9.62
C SER A 185 -16.46 15.45 9.52
N GLU A 186 -16.99 14.39 8.90
CA GLU A 186 -18.40 14.33 8.48
C GLU A 186 -19.19 13.18 9.10
N MET A 187 -18.52 12.17 9.69
CA MET A 187 -19.18 10.94 10.12
C MET A 187 -19.09 10.70 11.62
N LYS A 188 -20.11 10.07 12.15
CA LYS A 188 -20.08 9.51 13.51
C LYS A 188 -19.47 8.10 13.46
N PRO A 189 -18.80 7.65 14.54
CA PRO A 189 -18.22 6.31 14.62
C PRO A 189 -19.16 5.17 14.21
N ALA A 190 -20.45 5.24 14.61
CA ALA A 190 -21.44 4.22 14.25
C ALA A 190 -21.75 4.19 12.74
N GLU A 191 -21.77 5.33 12.06
CA GLU A 191 -22.00 5.43 10.62
C GLU A 191 -20.88 4.78 9.83
N ILE A 192 -19.61 4.93 10.29
CA ILE A 192 -18.47 4.23 9.70
C ILE A 192 -18.63 2.71 9.83
N VAL A 193 -19.02 2.22 11.01
CA VAL A 193 -19.29 0.79 11.22
C VAL A 193 -20.40 0.29 10.29
N ASP A 194 -21.47 1.06 10.11
CA ASP A 194 -22.58 0.68 9.25
C ASP A 194 -22.18 0.61 7.76
N ILE A 195 -21.32 1.52 7.29
CA ILE A 195 -20.73 1.46 5.95
C ILE A 195 -19.91 0.19 5.76
N ILE A 196 -19.03 -0.15 6.72
CA ILE A 196 -18.23 -1.38 6.66
C ILE A 196 -19.11 -2.64 6.71
N LYS A 197 -20.23 -2.62 7.44
CA LYS A 197 -21.22 -3.72 7.42
C LYS A 197 -21.91 -3.83 6.06
N ALA A 198 -22.34 -2.69 5.52
CA ALA A 198 -23.05 -2.62 4.23
C ALA A 198 -22.15 -3.04 3.05
N SER A 199 -20.83 -2.76 3.12
CA SER A 199 -19.87 -3.19 2.10
C SER A 199 -19.73 -4.72 2.00
N GLY A 200 -20.14 -5.45 3.03
CA GLY A 200 -19.95 -6.90 3.10
C GLY A 200 -18.50 -7.35 3.26
N LEU A 201 -17.58 -6.44 3.59
CA LEU A 201 -16.15 -6.75 3.76
C LEU A 201 -15.96 -7.83 4.82
N ARG A 202 -15.28 -8.91 4.42
CA ARG A 202 -14.91 -10.02 5.29
C ARG A 202 -13.40 -10.02 5.52
N GLY A 203 -12.99 -10.49 6.69
CA GLY A 203 -11.57 -10.62 7.06
C GLY A 203 -10.80 -11.48 6.06
N ARG A 204 -9.62 -11.00 5.68
CA ARG A 204 -8.72 -11.62 4.67
C ARG A 204 -7.60 -12.47 5.26
N GLY A 205 -7.54 -12.60 6.57
CA GLY A 205 -6.58 -13.49 7.26
C GLY A 205 -7.05 -14.94 7.40
N GLY A 206 -7.85 -15.47 6.45
CA GLY A 206 -8.28 -16.86 6.37
C GLY A 206 -9.65 -17.15 7.03
N GLY A 207 -10.01 -16.50 8.14
CA GLY A 207 -11.26 -16.78 8.88
C GLY A 207 -12.53 -16.21 8.24
N GLY A 208 -12.43 -15.20 7.38
CA GLY A 208 -13.56 -14.62 6.65
C GLY A 208 -14.67 -14.03 7.53
N PHE A 209 -14.41 -13.66 8.78
CA PHE A 209 -15.42 -13.08 9.67
C PHE A 209 -15.83 -11.68 9.17
N PRO A 210 -17.12 -11.29 9.22
CA PRO A 210 -17.58 -9.97 8.77
C PRO A 210 -16.89 -8.84 9.56
N THR A 211 -16.16 -7.98 8.85
CA THR A 211 -15.31 -6.95 9.45
C THR A 211 -16.12 -5.93 10.25
N GLY A 212 -17.23 -5.44 9.70
CA GLY A 212 -18.09 -4.45 10.39
C GLY A 212 -18.73 -4.98 11.67
N ILE A 213 -19.10 -6.28 11.71
CA ILE A 213 -19.61 -6.91 12.94
C ILE A 213 -18.52 -6.98 14.00
N LYS A 214 -17.28 -7.29 13.60
CA LYS A 214 -16.13 -7.29 14.51
C LYS A 214 -15.90 -5.90 15.11
N TRP A 215 -15.93 -4.86 14.30
CA TRP A 215 -15.75 -3.48 14.75
C TRP A 215 -16.87 -3.03 15.68
N GLU A 216 -18.12 -3.31 15.33
CA GLU A 216 -19.28 -3.03 16.19
C GLU A 216 -19.15 -3.71 17.55
N THR A 217 -18.78 -4.98 17.57
CA THR A 217 -18.59 -5.73 18.82
C THR A 217 -17.50 -5.09 19.66
N CYS A 218 -16.34 -4.76 19.09
CA CYS A 218 -15.25 -4.10 19.79
C CYS A 218 -15.67 -2.73 20.37
N ALA A 219 -16.39 -1.92 19.58
CA ALA A 219 -16.87 -0.60 19.99
C ALA A 219 -17.87 -0.64 21.16
N ARG A 220 -18.63 -1.74 21.32
CA ARG A 220 -19.62 -1.90 22.42
C ARG A 220 -19.00 -2.20 23.78
N HIS A 221 -17.78 -2.76 23.80
CA HIS A 221 -17.11 -3.08 25.07
C HIS A 221 -16.45 -1.84 25.68
N SER A 222 -16.53 -1.73 27.00
CA SER A 222 -15.92 -0.65 27.78
C SER A 222 -14.41 -0.88 27.95
N GLY A 223 -13.66 0.19 28.20
CA GLY A 223 -12.22 0.17 28.43
C GLY A 223 -11.45 0.80 27.29
N GLU A 224 -10.13 0.79 27.42
CA GLU A 224 -9.21 1.20 26.36
C GLU A 224 -9.33 0.21 25.19
N ARG A 225 -9.36 0.73 23.97
CA ARG A 225 -9.50 -0.10 22.77
C ARG A 225 -8.24 -0.03 21.92
N PHE A 226 -7.89 -1.15 21.29
CA PHE A 226 -6.70 -1.26 20.46
C PHE A 226 -7.04 -1.66 19.03
N VAL A 227 -6.37 -1.05 18.06
CA VAL A 227 -6.38 -1.46 16.66
C VAL A 227 -5.11 -2.25 16.38
N ILE A 228 -5.26 -3.49 15.91
CA ILE A 228 -4.11 -4.36 15.66
C ILE A 228 -4.14 -4.85 14.23
N CYS A 229 -3.06 -4.58 13.50
CA CYS A 229 -2.82 -5.09 12.17
C CYS A 229 -1.98 -6.36 12.29
N ASN A 230 -2.55 -7.48 11.89
CA ASN A 230 -1.84 -8.75 11.78
C ASN A 230 -1.13 -8.83 10.42
N ALA A 231 0.19 -8.70 10.45
CA ALA A 231 1.08 -8.86 9.33
C ALA A 231 2.02 -10.09 9.53
N ASP A 232 1.57 -11.08 10.32
CA ASP A 232 2.26 -12.36 10.50
C ASP A 232 1.81 -13.36 9.42
N GLU A 233 2.12 -13.06 8.16
CA GLU A 233 1.81 -13.86 6.98
C GLU A 233 2.75 -15.05 6.88
N GLY A 234 2.42 -16.13 7.59
CA GLY A 234 3.30 -17.28 7.79
C GLY A 234 3.08 -18.44 6.82
N ASP A 235 2.02 -18.44 6.01
CA ASP A 235 1.73 -19.53 5.08
C ASP A 235 2.79 -19.61 3.97
N PRO A 236 3.31 -20.82 3.65
CA PRO A 236 4.23 -21.00 2.55
C PRO A 236 3.64 -20.53 1.21
N GLY A 237 4.33 -19.60 0.54
CA GLY A 237 3.88 -19.02 -0.72
C GLY A 237 2.88 -17.88 -0.61
N ALA A 238 2.39 -17.51 0.58
CA ALA A 238 1.62 -16.31 0.81
C ALA A 238 2.53 -15.06 0.81
N TYR A 239 2.11 -14.02 0.11
CA TYR A 239 2.88 -12.78 -0.03
C TYR A 239 2.01 -11.54 -0.27
N MET A 240 0.68 -11.63 -0.14
CA MET A 240 -0.23 -10.51 -0.38
C MET A 240 0.01 -9.39 0.63
N ASP A 241 0.04 -9.70 1.92
CA ASP A 241 0.27 -8.73 2.99
C ASP A 241 1.63 -8.05 2.83
N ARG A 242 2.67 -8.83 2.55
CA ARG A 242 4.00 -8.33 2.26
C ARG A 242 4.00 -7.37 1.06
N SER A 243 3.36 -7.75 -0.04
CA SER A 243 3.31 -6.93 -1.26
C SER A 243 2.62 -5.59 -1.03
N ILE A 244 1.54 -5.57 -0.24
CA ILE A 244 0.84 -4.34 0.14
C ILE A 244 1.76 -3.46 1.01
N LEU A 245 2.38 -4.02 2.05
CA LEU A 245 3.25 -3.27 2.96
C LEU A 245 4.52 -2.74 2.27
N GLU A 246 5.04 -3.46 1.27
CA GLU A 246 6.20 -3.04 0.49
C GLU A 246 5.85 -2.02 -0.61
N GLY A 247 4.63 -2.06 -1.14
CA GLY A 247 4.22 -1.26 -2.29
C GLY A 247 3.31 -0.06 -1.99
N ASP A 248 2.48 -0.17 -0.94
CA ASP A 248 1.55 0.88 -0.51
C ASP A 248 1.25 0.77 1.00
N PRO A 249 2.23 1.07 1.87
CA PRO A 249 2.03 0.98 3.33
C PRO A 249 0.99 1.99 3.84
N HIS A 250 0.81 3.14 3.17
CA HIS A 250 -0.13 4.17 3.59
C HIS A 250 -1.58 3.72 3.52
N THR A 251 -1.96 2.86 2.57
CA THR A 251 -3.33 2.32 2.48
C THR A 251 -3.70 1.51 3.74
N VAL A 252 -2.71 0.81 4.34
CA VAL A 252 -2.91 0.07 5.59
C VAL A 252 -3.05 1.02 6.77
N LEU A 253 -2.21 2.06 6.85
CA LEU A 253 -2.28 3.09 7.90
C LEU A 253 -3.62 3.83 7.86
N GLU A 254 -4.11 4.19 6.67
CA GLU A 254 -5.41 4.82 6.49
C GLU A 254 -6.56 3.92 6.97
N GLY A 255 -6.56 2.65 6.58
CA GLY A 255 -7.56 1.69 7.06
C GLY A 255 -7.52 1.49 8.58
N MET A 256 -6.33 1.50 9.19
CA MET A 256 -6.20 1.47 10.66
C MET A 256 -6.72 2.74 11.33
N LEU A 257 -6.52 3.91 10.75
CA LEU A 257 -7.06 5.20 11.22
C LEU A 257 -8.59 5.21 11.19
N ILE A 258 -9.19 4.76 10.09
CA ILE A 258 -10.66 4.64 9.95
C ILE A 258 -11.20 3.67 11.01
N ALA A 259 -10.54 2.53 11.21
CA ALA A 259 -10.92 1.58 12.26
C ALA A 259 -10.80 2.19 13.67
N ALA A 260 -9.74 2.94 13.93
CA ALA A 260 -9.52 3.61 15.21
C ALA A 260 -10.62 4.65 15.51
N LEU A 261 -10.97 5.43 14.52
CA LEU A 261 -12.08 6.39 14.61
C LEU A 261 -13.43 5.67 14.88
N ALA A 262 -13.70 4.59 14.15
CA ALA A 262 -14.93 3.81 14.27
C ALA A 262 -15.13 3.15 15.63
N ILE A 263 -14.04 2.69 16.28
CA ILE A 263 -14.13 2.00 17.56
C ILE A 263 -13.73 2.88 18.76
N GLY A 264 -13.24 4.10 18.53
CA GLY A 264 -12.75 5.00 19.59
C GLY A 264 -11.42 4.54 20.20
N SER A 265 -10.45 4.16 19.38
CA SER A 265 -9.11 3.74 19.79
C SER A 265 -8.11 4.88 19.63
N GLN A 266 -7.12 4.96 20.54
CA GLN A 266 -6.01 5.92 20.46
C GLN A 266 -4.66 5.25 20.16
N GLN A 267 -4.60 3.91 20.19
CA GLN A 267 -3.37 3.17 20.00
C GLN A 267 -3.54 2.01 19.02
N GLY A 268 -2.65 1.95 18.02
CA GLY A 268 -2.52 0.84 17.08
C GLY A 268 -1.18 0.11 17.16
N PHE A 269 -1.20 -1.14 16.70
CA PHE A 269 0.00 -1.95 16.53
C PHE A 269 -0.02 -2.62 15.17
N VAL A 270 1.13 -2.63 14.47
CA VAL A 270 1.38 -3.52 13.35
C VAL A 270 2.30 -4.61 13.82
N TYR A 271 1.78 -5.84 13.90
CA TYR A 271 2.57 -7.01 14.24
C TYR A 271 3.06 -7.67 12.95
N VAL A 272 4.35 -7.51 12.66
CA VAL A 272 4.95 -7.93 11.39
C VAL A 272 6.05 -8.96 11.63
N ARG A 273 6.22 -9.89 10.70
CA ARG A 273 7.27 -10.91 10.75
C ARG A 273 8.66 -10.28 10.66
N ASN A 274 9.62 -10.80 11.42
CA ASN A 274 11.03 -10.39 11.31
C ASN A 274 11.63 -10.72 9.93
N GLU A 275 11.06 -11.68 9.22
CA GLU A 275 11.46 -12.07 7.86
C GLU A 275 11.04 -11.08 6.77
N TYR A 276 10.31 -10.02 7.12
CA TYR A 276 9.87 -8.97 6.20
C TYR A 276 10.57 -7.62 6.45
N PRO A 277 11.93 -7.55 6.39
CA PRO A 277 12.68 -6.33 6.75
C PRO A 277 12.35 -5.13 5.86
N LEU A 278 12.04 -5.37 4.56
CA LEU A 278 11.64 -4.29 3.65
C LEU A 278 10.28 -3.71 4.04
N ALA A 279 9.29 -4.56 4.35
CA ALA A 279 7.99 -4.11 4.83
C ALA A 279 8.09 -3.28 6.11
N VAL A 280 8.94 -3.71 7.06
CA VAL A 280 9.23 -2.93 8.29
C VAL A 280 9.82 -1.57 7.95
N LYS A 281 10.81 -1.50 7.04
CA LYS A 281 11.43 -0.25 6.59
C LYS A 281 10.40 0.70 5.97
N ARG A 282 9.51 0.21 5.08
CA ARG A 282 8.46 0.99 4.45
C ARG A 282 7.44 1.49 5.48
N LEU A 283 7.01 0.65 6.41
CA LEU A 283 6.11 1.05 7.50
C LEU A 283 6.72 2.14 8.38
N VAL A 284 8.00 2.05 8.76
CA VAL A 284 8.70 3.08 9.54
C VAL A 284 8.68 4.41 8.79
N THR A 285 8.98 4.40 7.49
CA THR A 285 8.95 5.59 6.64
C THR A 285 7.54 6.18 6.57
N ALA A 286 6.53 5.35 6.30
CA ALA A 286 5.14 5.78 6.18
C ALA A 286 4.58 6.37 7.48
N ILE A 287 4.85 5.73 8.63
CA ILE A 287 4.44 6.25 9.94
C ILE A 287 5.10 7.61 10.21
N LYS A 288 6.41 7.76 9.90
CA LYS A 288 7.11 9.02 10.04
C LYS A 288 6.48 10.11 9.18
N GLN A 289 6.23 9.85 7.91
CA GLN A 289 5.60 10.79 6.97
C GLN A 289 4.19 11.17 7.44
N ALA A 290 3.37 10.20 7.85
CA ALA A 290 2.03 10.48 8.37
C ALA A 290 2.08 11.39 9.62
N LYS A 291 3.04 11.20 10.53
CA LYS A 291 3.26 12.09 11.68
C LYS A 291 3.72 13.50 11.27
N GLU A 292 4.62 13.59 10.31
CA GLU A 292 5.10 14.86 9.76
C GLU A 292 3.98 15.67 9.12
N HIS A 293 3.01 15.00 8.48
CA HIS A 293 1.84 15.61 7.89
C HIS A 293 0.66 15.82 8.86
N GLY A 294 0.76 15.35 10.11
CA GLY A 294 -0.29 15.50 11.13
C GLY A 294 -1.48 14.55 10.94
N LEU A 295 -1.23 13.42 10.27
CA LEU A 295 -2.19 12.33 10.05
C LEU A 295 -2.04 11.20 11.08
N LEU A 296 -1.01 11.23 11.92
CA LEU A 296 -0.80 10.36 13.08
C LEU A 296 -0.26 11.18 14.26
N GLY A 297 -0.53 10.72 15.46
CA GLY A 297 -0.15 11.33 16.74
C GLY A 297 -1.32 12.06 17.40
N ASP A 298 -1.03 13.18 18.04
CA ASP A 298 -2.01 13.96 18.77
C ASP A 298 -2.76 14.95 17.86
N ASN A 299 -4.04 15.17 18.12
CA ASN A 299 -4.88 16.19 17.48
C ASN A 299 -4.82 16.11 15.94
N ILE A 300 -5.06 14.94 15.38
CA ILE A 300 -4.97 14.65 13.95
C ILE A 300 -5.84 15.61 13.15
N ALA A 301 -5.28 16.20 12.11
CA ALA A 301 -5.92 17.22 11.27
C ALA A 301 -6.49 18.43 12.06
N GLY A 302 -6.01 18.67 13.28
CA GLY A 302 -6.49 19.73 14.17
C GLY A 302 -7.80 19.39 14.90
N SER A 303 -8.24 18.15 14.88
CA SER A 303 -9.39 17.62 15.64
C SER A 303 -9.01 17.19 17.05
N ASP A 304 -9.98 16.76 17.85
CA ASP A 304 -9.76 16.14 19.17
C ASP A 304 -9.37 14.65 19.06
N PHE A 305 -9.32 14.08 17.84
CA PHE A 305 -8.94 12.70 17.60
C PHE A 305 -7.42 12.54 17.62
N SER A 306 -6.96 11.57 18.40
CA SER A 306 -5.53 11.21 18.50
C SER A 306 -5.38 9.71 18.31
N PHE A 307 -4.40 9.30 17.50
CA PHE A 307 -4.10 7.90 17.25
C PHE A 307 -2.63 7.73 16.85
N ASP A 308 -1.94 6.81 17.49
CA ASP A 308 -0.55 6.47 17.15
C ASP A 308 -0.39 4.99 16.87
N ILE A 309 0.58 4.65 16.01
CA ILE A 309 0.86 3.29 15.58
C ILE A 309 2.28 2.90 15.98
N LYS A 310 2.42 1.72 16.59
CA LYS A 310 3.71 1.09 16.92
C LYS A 310 3.91 -0.17 16.09
N ILE A 311 5.13 -0.40 15.65
CA ILE A 311 5.53 -1.64 15.00
C ILE A 311 6.06 -2.60 16.06
N SER A 312 5.60 -3.85 16.00
CA SER A 312 6.12 -4.97 16.79
C SER A 312 6.56 -6.06 15.84
N THR A 313 7.80 -6.52 15.97
CA THR A 313 8.34 -7.59 15.14
C THR A 313 8.19 -8.93 15.84
N GLY A 314 7.59 -9.90 15.16
CA GLY A 314 7.44 -11.27 15.64
C GLY A 314 8.75 -12.06 15.51
N ALA A 315 8.89 -13.12 16.32
CA ALA A 315 10.06 -13.99 16.32
C ALA A 315 10.00 -15.15 15.28
N GLY A 316 9.15 -15.06 14.27
CA GLY A 316 9.06 -16.01 13.16
C GLY A 316 8.22 -17.27 13.44
N ALA A 317 7.52 -17.35 14.56
CA ALA A 317 6.66 -18.47 14.86
C ALA A 317 5.31 -18.34 14.16
N PHE A 318 4.97 -19.26 13.26
CA PHE A 318 3.69 -19.29 12.51
C PHE A 318 2.46 -19.17 13.42
N VAL A 319 2.50 -19.76 14.61
CA VAL A 319 1.39 -19.70 15.57
C VAL A 319 1.06 -18.28 16.03
N CYS A 320 2.00 -17.34 15.92
CA CYS A 320 1.76 -15.94 16.29
C CYS A 320 0.80 -15.21 15.33
N GLY A 321 0.49 -15.78 14.15
CA GLY A 321 -0.62 -15.33 13.30
C GLY A 321 -2.01 -15.61 13.89
N GLU A 322 -2.14 -16.55 14.85
CA GLU A 322 -3.38 -16.75 15.59
C GLU A 322 -3.62 -15.60 16.58
N SER A 323 -4.85 -15.11 16.67
CA SER A 323 -5.19 -13.87 17.35
C SER A 323 -4.76 -13.81 18.83
N THR A 324 -4.94 -14.91 19.58
CA THR A 324 -4.60 -14.93 21.01
C THR A 324 -3.11 -15.15 21.26
N ALA A 325 -2.44 -15.88 20.38
CA ALA A 325 -0.99 -16.05 20.39
C ALA A 325 -0.28 -14.73 20.03
N LEU A 326 -0.80 -13.99 19.03
CA LEU A 326 -0.32 -12.66 18.67
C LEU A 326 -0.43 -11.69 19.84
N MET A 327 -1.58 -11.67 20.56
CA MET A 327 -1.75 -10.82 21.76
C MET A 327 -0.71 -11.16 22.83
N ALA A 328 -0.52 -12.45 23.13
CA ALA A 328 0.49 -12.88 24.10
C ALA A 328 1.90 -12.45 23.69
N SER A 329 2.26 -12.60 22.42
CA SER A 329 3.55 -12.17 21.88
C SER A 329 3.71 -10.65 21.95
N LEU A 330 2.67 -9.88 21.61
CA LEU A 330 2.67 -8.41 21.70
C LEU A 330 2.85 -7.92 23.14
N GLU A 331 2.40 -8.69 24.12
CA GLU A 331 2.59 -8.45 25.56
C GLU A 331 3.98 -8.85 26.07
N GLY A 332 4.86 -9.41 25.20
CA GLY A 332 6.18 -9.92 25.58
C GLY A 332 6.18 -11.33 26.18
N ASN A 333 5.07 -12.03 26.09
CA ASN A 333 4.92 -13.41 26.53
C ASN A 333 5.18 -14.40 25.38
N VAL A 334 5.31 -15.69 25.73
CA VAL A 334 5.36 -16.75 24.72
C VAL A 334 4.03 -16.77 23.95
N GLY A 335 4.10 -16.74 22.62
CA GLY A 335 2.94 -16.76 21.73
C GLY A 335 2.19 -18.11 21.78
N ARG A 336 1.47 -18.36 22.85
CA ARG A 336 0.64 -19.56 23.04
C ARG A 336 -0.82 -19.23 22.80
N PRO A 337 -1.52 -19.97 21.92
CA PRO A 337 -2.96 -19.83 21.75
C PRO A 337 -3.69 -20.18 23.05
N ARG A 338 -4.77 -19.46 23.30
CA ARG A 338 -5.72 -19.81 24.39
C ARG A 338 -7.07 -20.22 23.81
N ALA A 339 -7.86 -20.98 24.57
CA ALA A 339 -9.23 -21.31 24.20
C ALA A 339 -10.07 -20.06 24.04
N LYS A 340 -10.84 -19.97 22.94
CA LYS A 340 -11.63 -18.78 22.58
C LYS A 340 -13.01 -18.78 23.25
N TYR A 341 -13.05 -18.92 24.57
CA TYR A 341 -14.29 -18.68 25.32
C TYR A 341 -14.65 -17.18 25.36
N VAL A 342 -13.64 -16.32 25.25
CA VAL A 342 -13.77 -14.88 25.17
C VAL A 342 -12.98 -14.41 23.94
N HIS A 343 -13.62 -13.67 23.06
CA HIS A 343 -12.98 -13.17 21.85
C HIS A 343 -12.05 -11.97 22.13
N THR A 344 -11.06 -11.75 21.27
CA THR A 344 -10.10 -10.64 21.41
C THR A 344 -10.77 -9.27 21.33
N VAL A 345 -11.90 -9.16 20.64
CA VAL A 345 -12.73 -7.94 20.61
C VAL A 345 -13.34 -7.59 21.97
N GLU A 346 -13.38 -8.54 22.90
CA GLU A 346 -13.85 -8.36 24.28
C GLU A 346 -12.65 -8.22 25.22
N LYS A 347 -11.71 -9.17 25.17
CA LYS A 347 -10.50 -9.23 25.99
C LYS A 347 -9.30 -9.69 25.15
N GLY A 348 -8.66 -8.76 24.50
CA GLY A 348 -7.45 -8.94 23.71
C GLY A 348 -6.19 -8.47 24.45
N PHE A 349 -5.47 -7.54 23.86
CA PHE A 349 -4.23 -6.98 24.38
C PHE A 349 -4.44 -6.36 25.77
N ARG A 350 -3.68 -6.81 26.74
CA ARG A 350 -3.79 -6.41 28.16
C ARG A 350 -5.20 -6.53 28.72
N ASN A 351 -5.93 -7.57 28.32
CA ASN A 351 -7.33 -7.82 28.67
C ASN A 351 -8.31 -6.71 28.27
N ASN A 352 -7.97 -5.87 27.31
CA ASN A 352 -8.84 -4.82 26.78
C ASN A 352 -9.39 -5.19 25.38
N PRO A 353 -10.51 -4.57 24.97
CA PRO A 353 -11.07 -4.78 23.63
C PRO A 353 -10.04 -4.50 22.55
N SER A 354 -9.81 -5.47 21.66
CA SER A 354 -8.79 -5.36 20.62
C SER A 354 -9.36 -5.79 19.26
N ASN A 355 -9.41 -4.84 18.34
CA ASN A 355 -9.83 -5.05 16.98
C ASN A 355 -8.63 -5.48 16.12
N LEU A 356 -8.48 -6.80 15.94
CA LEU A 356 -7.42 -7.37 15.11
C LEU A 356 -7.95 -7.67 13.73
N ASN A 357 -7.35 -7.08 12.70
CA ASN A 357 -7.58 -7.43 11.30
C ASN A 357 -6.23 -7.68 10.59
N ASN A 358 -6.29 -8.45 9.51
CA ASN A 358 -5.16 -8.70 8.62
C ASN A 358 -4.86 -7.47 7.77
N VAL A 359 -3.64 -7.36 7.22
CA VAL A 359 -3.16 -6.26 6.36
C VAL A 359 -4.10 -6.00 5.19
N GLU A 360 -4.41 -7.04 4.40
CA GLU A 360 -5.29 -6.90 3.25
C GLU A 360 -6.70 -6.42 3.65
N THR A 361 -7.18 -6.79 4.84
CA THR A 361 -8.47 -6.29 5.35
C THR A 361 -8.45 -4.78 5.53
N TYR A 362 -7.38 -4.22 6.14
CA TYR A 362 -7.24 -2.76 6.28
C TYR A 362 -7.04 -2.06 4.94
N ALA A 363 -6.33 -2.66 3.98
CA ALA A 363 -6.16 -2.10 2.65
C ALA A 363 -7.46 -2.05 1.82
N ASN A 364 -8.48 -2.81 2.22
CA ASN A 364 -9.80 -2.83 1.60
C ASN A 364 -10.84 -1.93 2.31
N VAL A 365 -10.48 -1.32 3.43
CA VAL A 365 -11.33 -0.35 4.13
C VAL A 365 -11.34 0.98 3.39
#